data_93f7ed596f7696615ff28cef9a8927bd
#
_entry.id   93f7ed596f7696615ff28cef9a8927bd
#
_cell.length_a   1.000
_cell.length_b   1.000
_cell.length_c   1.000
_cell.angle_alpha   90.00
_cell.angle_beta   90.00
_cell.angle_gamma   90.00
#
_symmetry.space_group_name_H-M   'P 1'
#
loop_
_entity.id
_entity.type
_entity.pdbx_description
1 polymer ?
#
loop_
_entity_poly.entity_id
_entity_poly.type
_entity_poly.pdbx_seq_one_letter_code
_entity_poly.pdbx_strand_id
1 'polypeptide(L)'
;MRPTTRISSCACGRVRCEAVGEPILSAVCYCADCQEGGRRIEALPNAAPVRDPDGGTPYLTYRDDRFRCVSGADLLEEHRLKPNSPTRRMVASCCNSGMFVKFDPGFWVSTYRLRYDGNPPPIEMRTQTRRRKSEMELPSDAPSYRGFPLRLFLKLGAARIAMLTGH
;
A
#
# COMPACT_ATOMS: atom_id res chain seq x y z
N MET A 1 -21.73 -11.09 -11.92
CA MET A 1 -20.27 -11.31 -12.13
C MET A 1 -19.59 -11.46 -10.78
N ARG A 2 -18.66 -12.41 -10.66
CA ARG A 2 -17.88 -12.52 -9.42
C ARG A 2 -16.89 -11.34 -9.33
N PRO A 3 -16.71 -10.74 -8.16
CA PRO A 3 -15.74 -9.65 -8.01
C PRO A 3 -14.33 -10.16 -8.30
N THR A 4 -13.49 -9.32 -8.86
CA THR A 4 -12.08 -9.64 -9.11
C THR A 4 -11.38 -9.90 -7.78
N THR A 5 -10.63 -11.00 -7.68
CA THR A 5 -9.79 -11.30 -6.51
C THR A 5 -8.33 -11.19 -6.91
N ARG A 6 -7.56 -10.47 -6.12
CA ARG A 6 -6.10 -10.32 -6.31
C ARG A 6 -5.37 -10.86 -5.11
N ILE A 7 -4.29 -11.57 -5.35
CA ILE A 7 -3.42 -12.10 -4.30
C ILE A 7 -2.12 -11.32 -4.26
N SER A 8 -1.76 -10.83 -3.08
CA SER A 8 -0.43 -10.31 -2.78
C SER A 8 0.35 -11.35 -1.99
N SER A 9 1.62 -11.55 -2.34
CA SER A 9 2.48 -12.56 -1.73
C SER A 9 3.79 -11.96 -1.26
N CYS A 10 4.32 -12.44 -0.14
CA CYS A 10 5.68 -12.14 0.26
C CYS A 10 6.68 -12.85 -0.68
N ALA A 11 7.94 -12.43 -0.69
CA ALA A 11 8.93 -12.93 -1.62
C ALA A 11 9.13 -14.46 -1.56
N CYS A 12 8.99 -15.08 -0.39
CA CYS A 12 9.10 -16.54 -0.24
C CYS A 12 7.75 -17.27 -0.37
N GLY A 13 6.64 -16.56 -0.55
CA GLY A 13 5.30 -17.12 -0.78
C GLY A 13 4.57 -17.65 0.46
N ARG A 14 5.15 -17.60 1.64
CA ARG A 14 4.52 -18.10 2.89
C ARG A 14 3.37 -17.20 3.36
N VAL A 15 3.52 -15.89 3.24
CA VAL A 15 2.46 -14.94 3.57
C VAL A 15 1.73 -14.58 2.29
N ARG A 16 0.41 -14.79 2.29
CA ARG A 16 -0.47 -14.46 1.17
C ARG A 16 -1.70 -13.75 1.69
N CYS A 17 -2.04 -12.65 1.05
CA CYS A 17 -3.22 -11.87 1.38
C CYS A 17 -4.11 -11.72 0.14
N GLU A 18 -5.42 -11.76 0.37
CA GLU A 18 -6.45 -11.65 -0.65
C GLU A 18 -7.13 -10.29 -0.57
N ALA A 19 -7.27 -9.64 -1.70
CA ALA A 19 -8.04 -8.42 -1.88
C ALA A 19 -9.18 -8.67 -2.88
N VAL A 20 -10.41 -8.35 -2.49
CA VAL A 20 -11.62 -8.62 -3.28
C VAL A 20 -12.21 -7.33 -3.83
N GLY A 21 -12.50 -7.33 -5.12
CA GLY A 21 -13.04 -6.18 -5.86
C GLY A 21 -11.96 -5.24 -6.35
N GLU A 22 -12.39 -4.05 -6.77
CA GLU A 22 -11.47 -3.00 -7.21
C GLU A 22 -10.92 -2.21 -6.02
N PRO A 23 -9.65 -1.78 -6.07
CA PRO A 23 -9.11 -0.93 -5.03
C PRO A 23 -9.84 0.42 -5.00
N ILE A 24 -9.93 1.03 -3.83
CA ILE A 24 -10.38 2.42 -3.68
C ILE A 24 -9.47 3.34 -4.49
N LEU A 25 -8.16 3.03 -4.47
CA LEU A 25 -7.12 3.87 -5.04
C LEU A 25 -5.92 3.02 -5.43
N SER A 26 -5.36 3.32 -6.61
CA SER A 26 -4.02 2.89 -7.04
C SER A 26 -3.14 4.13 -7.14
N ALA A 27 -2.21 4.32 -6.21
CA ALA A 27 -1.43 5.55 -6.12
C ALA A 27 0.00 5.32 -5.66
N VAL A 28 0.88 6.27 -6.03
CA VAL A 28 2.25 6.34 -5.50
C VAL A 28 2.34 7.48 -4.49
N CYS A 29 2.83 7.20 -3.30
CA CYS A 29 2.99 8.19 -2.23
C CYS A 29 4.47 8.51 -1.99
N TYR A 30 4.79 9.83 -1.98
CA TYR A 30 6.13 10.35 -1.70
C TYR A 30 6.23 11.06 -0.34
N CYS A 31 5.26 10.88 0.58
CA CYS A 31 5.35 11.51 1.89
C CYS A 31 6.57 11.03 2.68
N ALA A 32 7.01 11.83 3.65
CA ALA A 32 8.19 11.52 4.44
C ALA A 32 8.10 10.14 5.13
N ASP A 33 6.92 9.81 5.66
CA ASP A 33 6.69 8.54 6.36
C ASP A 33 6.73 7.32 5.41
N CYS A 34 6.22 7.46 4.18
CA CYS A 34 6.30 6.39 3.18
C CYS A 34 7.74 6.16 2.72
N GLN A 35 8.49 7.22 2.46
CA GLN A 35 9.89 7.12 2.08
C GLN A 35 10.75 6.51 3.20
N GLU A 36 10.59 6.98 4.44
CA GLU A 36 11.35 6.46 5.58
C GLU A 36 10.92 5.04 5.95
N GLY A 37 9.63 4.75 5.95
CA GLY A 37 9.12 3.39 6.22
C GLY A 37 9.58 2.39 5.17
N GLY A 38 9.55 2.76 3.88
CA GLY A 38 10.08 1.93 2.81
C GLY A 38 11.58 1.69 2.96
N ARG A 39 12.35 2.74 3.23
CA ARG A 39 13.80 2.64 3.47
C ARG A 39 14.14 1.68 4.62
N ARG A 40 13.40 1.75 5.75
CA ARG A 40 13.62 0.84 6.89
C ARG A 40 13.30 -0.61 6.56
N ILE A 41 12.22 -0.87 5.84
CA ILE A 41 11.87 -2.23 5.40
C ILE A 41 12.95 -2.78 4.46
N GLU A 42 13.34 -2.00 3.45
CA GLU A 42 14.35 -2.40 2.47
C GLU A 42 15.76 -2.58 3.05
N ALA A 43 16.03 -2.00 4.23
CA ALA A 43 17.26 -2.21 4.99
C ALA A 43 17.29 -3.53 5.79
N LEU A 44 16.18 -4.24 5.89
CA LEU A 44 16.14 -5.56 6.52
C LEU A 44 16.86 -6.59 5.64
N PRO A 45 17.47 -7.63 6.24
CA PRO A 45 18.19 -8.65 5.48
C PRO A 45 17.33 -9.31 4.40
N ASN A 46 17.81 -9.31 3.16
CA ASN A 46 17.14 -9.91 1.98
C ASN A 46 15.71 -9.38 1.71
N ALA A 47 15.36 -8.21 2.23
CA ALA A 47 14.05 -7.62 2.01
C ALA A 47 13.83 -7.30 0.52
N ALA A 48 12.66 -7.65 0.02
CA ALA A 48 12.24 -7.25 -1.31
C ALA A 48 11.83 -5.75 -1.34
N PRO A 49 12.06 -5.03 -2.44
CA PRO A 49 11.75 -3.62 -2.53
C PRO A 49 10.24 -3.36 -2.34
N VAL A 50 9.92 -2.24 -1.70
CA VAL A 50 8.56 -1.72 -1.54
C VAL A 50 8.39 -0.36 -2.20
N ARG A 51 9.50 0.27 -2.62
CA ARG A 51 9.52 1.57 -3.31
C ARG A 51 9.91 1.41 -4.76
N ASP A 52 9.43 2.32 -5.59
CA ASP A 52 9.93 2.51 -6.94
C ASP A 52 11.34 3.14 -6.92
N PRO A 53 12.12 3.02 -8.01
CA PRO A 53 13.47 3.61 -8.09
C PRO A 53 13.50 5.13 -7.83
N ASP A 54 12.41 5.83 -8.10
CA ASP A 54 12.25 7.27 -7.84
C ASP A 54 11.92 7.62 -6.38
N GLY A 55 11.88 6.62 -5.49
CA GLY A 55 11.63 6.76 -4.06
C GLY A 55 10.17 6.78 -3.65
N GLY A 56 9.24 6.73 -4.59
CA GLY A 56 7.81 6.63 -4.32
C GLY A 56 7.39 5.25 -3.88
N THR A 57 6.38 5.16 -3.03
CA THR A 57 5.80 3.87 -2.61
C THR A 57 4.48 3.65 -3.33
N PRO A 58 4.41 2.68 -4.26
CA PRO A 58 3.19 2.35 -4.95
C PRO A 58 2.28 1.46 -4.09
N TYR A 59 1.02 1.86 -3.95
CA TYR A 59 0.00 1.18 -3.17
C TYR A 59 -1.24 0.83 -4.00
N LEU A 60 -1.87 -0.29 -3.65
CA LEU A 60 -3.29 -0.55 -3.89
C LEU A 60 -4.02 -0.45 -2.56
N THR A 61 -4.94 0.50 -2.44
CA THR A 61 -5.70 0.74 -1.21
C THR A 61 -7.06 0.09 -1.30
N TYR A 62 -7.37 -0.78 -0.35
CA TYR A 62 -8.62 -1.51 -0.26
C TYR A 62 -9.37 -1.18 1.02
N ARG A 63 -10.68 -1.40 1.04
CA ARG A 63 -11.49 -1.42 2.26
C ARG A 63 -11.03 -2.55 3.17
N ASP A 64 -11.10 -2.37 4.48
CA ASP A 64 -10.74 -3.41 5.46
C ASP A 64 -11.56 -4.70 5.28
N ASP A 65 -12.84 -4.56 5.02
CA ASP A 65 -13.76 -5.68 4.81
C ASP A 65 -13.56 -6.42 3.48
N ARG A 66 -12.66 -5.94 2.64
CA ARG A 66 -12.30 -6.52 1.33
C ARG A 66 -10.86 -7.05 1.29
N PHE A 67 -10.17 -7.06 2.42
CA PHE A 67 -8.79 -7.51 2.51
C PHE A 67 -8.59 -8.45 3.69
N ARG A 68 -7.92 -9.58 3.46
CA ARG A 68 -7.59 -10.55 4.50
C ARG A 68 -6.30 -11.30 4.19
N CYS A 69 -5.56 -11.70 5.22
CA CYS A 69 -4.46 -12.64 5.10
C CYS A 69 -5.02 -14.06 5.07
N VAL A 70 -4.72 -14.81 4.00
CA VAL A 70 -5.25 -16.18 3.78
C VAL A 70 -4.22 -17.24 4.10
N SER A 71 -2.94 -16.88 4.25
CA SER A 71 -1.84 -17.77 4.64
C SER A 71 -0.75 -17.00 5.36
N GLY A 72 -0.16 -17.57 6.40
CA GLY A 72 0.98 -17.03 7.12
C GLY A 72 0.70 -15.75 7.92
N ALA A 73 -0.53 -15.56 8.39
CA ALA A 73 -0.88 -14.38 9.21
C ALA A 73 -0.04 -14.27 10.50
N ASP A 74 0.36 -15.40 11.07
CA ASP A 74 1.24 -15.53 12.23
C ASP A 74 2.69 -15.10 11.98
N LEU A 75 3.09 -14.98 10.70
CA LEU A 75 4.41 -14.50 10.28
C LEU A 75 4.44 -12.98 10.05
N LEU A 76 3.32 -12.29 10.22
CA LEU A 76 3.25 -10.84 10.07
C LEU A 76 3.71 -10.14 11.35
N GLU A 77 4.76 -9.33 11.22
CA GLU A 77 5.28 -8.48 12.29
C GLU A 77 4.96 -7.00 12.02
N GLU A 78 4.67 -6.30 13.12
CA GLU A 78 4.33 -4.88 13.07
C GLU A 78 5.58 -4.00 13.18
N HIS A 79 5.75 -3.10 12.23
CA HIS A 79 6.80 -2.08 12.23
C HIS A 79 6.19 -0.68 12.28
N ARG A 80 6.59 0.14 13.25
CA ARG A 80 6.20 1.54 13.39
C ARG A 80 7.40 2.47 13.24
N LEU A 81 7.22 3.65 12.70
CA LEU A 81 8.29 4.66 12.63
C LEU A 81 8.58 5.26 14.01
N LYS A 82 7.56 5.36 14.85
CA LYS A 82 7.63 5.81 16.25
C LYS A 82 6.75 4.87 17.09
N PRO A 83 7.07 4.64 18.37
CA PRO A 83 6.31 3.72 19.22
C PRO A 83 4.80 3.96 19.24
N ASN A 84 4.38 5.23 19.26
CA ASN A 84 2.97 5.63 19.33
C ASN A 84 2.38 6.04 17.96
N SER A 85 3.02 5.68 16.85
CA SER A 85 2.49 5.99 15.52
C SER A 85 1.18 5.25 15.29
N PRO A 86 0.10 5.91 14.81
CA PRO A 86 -1.14 5.23 14.43
C PRO A 86 -0.99 4.43 13.13
N THR A 87 0.16 4.51 12.46
CA THR A 87 0.44 3.80 11.21
C THR A 87 1.33 2.60 11.47
N ARG A 88 0.83 1.42 11.15
CA ARG A 88 1.52 0.14 11.24
C ARG A 88 1.91 -0.36 9.86
N ARG A 89 3.13 -0.82 9.71
CA ARG A 89 3.60 -1.52 8.51
C ARG A 89 3.74 -2.98 8.84
N MET A 90 3.02 -3.83 8.13
CA MET A 90 3.04 -5.27 8.34
C MET A 90 4.08 -5.89 7.42
N VAL A 91 5.04 -6.56 8.02
CA VAL A 91 6.20 -7.16 7.35
C VAL A 91 6.17 -8.67 7.59
N ALA A 92 6.36 -9.46 6.54
CA ALA A 92 6.46 -10.90 6.64
C ALA A 92 7.86 -11.28 7.19
N SER A 93 7.93 -11.75 8.44
CA SER A 93 9.19 -12.08 9.13
C SER A 93 9.98 -13.21 8.46
N CYS A 94 9.30 -14.06 7.69
CA CYS A 94 9.93 -15.16 6.98
C CYS A 94 10.91 -14.75 5.86
N CYS A 95 10.77 -13.52 5.32
CA CYS A 95 11.61 -13.02 4.22
C CYS A 95 11.72 -11.48 4.21
N ASN A 96 11.31 -10.83 5.29
CA ASN A 96 11.34 -9.37 5.46
C ASN A 96 10.60 -8.57 4.37
N SER A 97 9.58 -9.18 3.75
CA SER A 97 8.77 -8.51 2.74
C SER A 97 7.73 -7.61 3.39
N GLY A 98 7.73 -6.31 3.05
CA GLY A 98 6.61 -5.43 3.36
C GLY A 98 5.35 -5.88 2.62
N MET A 99 4.25 -6.10 3.36
CA MET A 99 2.99 -6.58 2.82
C MET A 99 1.93 -5.49 2.69
N PHE A 100 1.69 -4.74 3.75
CA PHE A 100 0.70 -3.67 3.74
C PHE A 100 0.91 -2.68 4.89
N VAL A 101 0.23 -1.56 4.78
CA VAL A 101 0.21 -0.49 5.77
C VAL A 101 -1.22 -0.31 6.27
N LYS A 102 -1.40 -0.28 7.57
CA LYS A 102 -2.66 0.02 8.24
C LYS A 102 -2.54 1.33 9.02
N PHE A 103 -3.49 2.22 8.81
CA PHE A 103 -3.69 3.41 9.62
C PHE A 103 -4.81 3.11 10.61
N ASP A 104 -4.52 3.03 11.91
CA ASP A 104 -5.46 2.53 12.92
C ASP A 104 -6.83 3.22 12.91
N PRO A 105 -6.96 4.55 12.78
CA PRO A 105 -8.26 5.21 12.68
C PRO A 105 -8.98 4.99 11.35
N GLY A 106 -8.29 4.48 10.32
CA GLY A 106 -8.85 4.30 8.98
C GLY A 106 -9.61 3.00 8.79
N PHE A 107 -10.51 2.98 7.82
CA PHE A 107 -11.29 1.81 7.39
C PHE A 107 -10.70 1.15 6.13
N TRP A 108 -9.42 1.39 5.85
CA TRP A 108 -8.72 0.88 4.67
C TRP A 108 -7.36 0.29 5.01
N VAL A 109 -6.85 -0.50 4.10
CA VAL A 109 -5.50 -1.06 4.09
C VAL A 109 -4.80 -0.62 2.81
N SER A 110 -3.60 -0.08 2.90
CA SER A 110 -2.75 0.24 1.75
C SER A 110 -1.73 -0.88 1.54
N THR A 111 -2.00 -1.72 0.56
CA THR A 111 -1.15 -2.87 0.24
C THR A 111 -0.02 -2.46 -0.69
N TYR A 112 1.19 -2.99 -0.50
CA TYR A 112 2.31 -2.69 -1.39
C TYR A 112 2.06 -3.30 -2.78
N ARG A 113 1.97 -2.44 -3.78
CA ARG A 113 1.64 -2.84 -5.16
C ARG A 113 2.64 -3.84 -5.74
N LEU A 114 3.91 -3.75 -5.33
CA LEU A 114 4.97 -4.67 -5.75
C LEU A 114 4.84 -6.10 -5.21
N ARG A 115 3.84 -6.37 -4.34
CA ARG A 115 3.54 -7.72 -3.83
C ARG A 115 2.52 -8.48 -4.67
N TYR A 116 1.92 -7.84 -5.66
CA TYR A 116 0.95 -8.47 -6.55
C TYR A 116 1.64 -9.00 -7.81
N ASP A 117 1.34 -10.25 -8.15
CA ASP A 117 1.73 -10.84 -9.43
C ASP A 117 0.81 -10.36 -10.57
N GLY A 118 1.30 -10.45 -11.79
CA GLY A 118 0.54 -10.12 -12.98
C GLY A 118 0.46 -8.61 -13.24
N ASN A 119 -0.70 -8.15 -13.68
CA ASN A 119 -0.92 -6.76 -14.07
C ASN A 119 -1.90 -6.07 -13.10
N PRO A 120 -1.41 -5.50 -11.98
CA PRO A 120 -2.25 -4.75 -11.07
C PRO A 120 -2.79 -3.49 -11.76
N PRO A 121 -3.92 -2.91 -11.25
CA PRO A 121 -4.52 -1.72 -11.83
C PRO A 121 -3.51 -0.59 -12.06
N PRO A 122 -3.66 0.20 -13.15
CA PRO A 122 -2.73 1.29 -13.44
C PRO A 122 -2.70 2.32 -12.31
N ILE A 123 -1.58 3.02 -12.18
CA ILE A 123 -1.45 4.13 -11.22
C ILE A 123 -2.40 5.25 -11.65
N GLU A 124 -3.25 5.70 -10.72
CA GLU A 124 -4.23 6.76 -10.95
C GLU A 124 -3.70 8.15 -10.57
N MET A 125 -2.77 8.20 -9.62
CA MET A 125 -2.17 9.46 -9.17
C MET A 125 -0.87 9.25 -8.39
N ARG A 126 -0.05 10.33 -8.37
CA ARG A 126 1.15 10.46 -7.54
C ARG A 126 0.91 11.56 -6.53
N THR A 127 1.13 11.29 -5.25
CA THR A 127 0.78 12.22 -4.16
C THR A 127 2.01 12.61 -3.34
N GLN A 128 1.95 13.78 -2.70
CA GLN A 128 3.01 14.33 -1.85
C GLN A 128 4.35 14.52 -2.58
N THR A 129 4.32 14.82 -3.86
CA THR A 129 5.53 14.95 -4.68
C THR A 129 6.47 16.06 -4.21
N ARG A 130 5.96 17.07 -3.47
CA ARG A 130 6.78 18.10 -2.80
C ARG A 130 7.75 17.55 -1.75
N ARG A 131 7.51 16.33 -1.24
CA ARG A 131 8.33 15.67 -0.22
C ARG A 131 9.36 14.72 -0.81
N ARG A 132 9.33 14.57 -2.10
CA ARG A 132 10.23 13.67 -2.83
C ARG A 132 11.68 14.09 -2.64
N LYS A 133 12.56 13.13 -2.39
CA LYS A 133 14.00 13.33 -2.21
C LYS A 133 14.81 12.98 -3.45
N SER A 134 14.26 12.15 -4.34
CA SER A 134 14.92 11.75 -5.59
C SER A 134 14.85 12.87 -6.63
N GLU A 135 15.93 13.04 -7.36
CA GLU A 135 16.02 13.96 -8.52
C GLU A 135 15.59 13.31 -9.85
N MET A 136 15.28 12.00 -9.83
CA MET A 136 14.81 11.31 -11.02
C MET A 136 13.52 11.97 -11.53
N GLU A 137 13.35 12.03 -12.84
CA GLU A 137 12.11 12.53 -13.45
C GLU A 137 10.90 11.69 -13.01
N LEU A 138 9.78 12.36 -12.72
CA LEU A 138 8.53 11.67 -12.41
C LEU A 138 7.98 11.03 -13.69
N PRO A 139 7.54 9.76 -13.63
CA PRO A 139 6.81 9.17 -14.75
C PRO A 139 5.56 10.00 -15.11
N SER A 140 5.28 10.12 -16.39
CA SER A 140 4.14 10.89 -16.94
C SER A 140 2.86 10.07 -17.10
N ASP A 141 2.83 8.85 -16.60
CA ASP A 141 1.74 7.88 -16.71
C ASP A 141 0.50 8.22 -15.89
N ALA A 142 0.62 9.12 -14.91
CA ALA A 142 -0.46 9.54 -14.03
C ALA A 142 -0.28 10.99 -13.55
N PRO A 143 -1.37 11.69 -13.20
CA PRO A 143 -1.30 13.02 -12.61
C PRO A 143 -0.47 13.05 -11.33
N SER A 144 0.36 14.08 -11.19
CA SER A 144 1.22 14.30 -10.01
C SER A 144 0.73 15.49 -9.19
N TYR A 145 0.59 15.29 -7.88
CA TYR A 145 0.09 16.29 -6.94
C TYR A 145 1.12 16.59 -5.87
N ARG A 146 1.35 17.87 -5.59
CA ARG A 146 2.28 18.31 -4.53
C ARG A 146 1.85 17.87 -3.12
N GLY A 147 0.55 17.69 -2.90
CA GLY A 147 -0.07 17.23 -1.66
C GLY A 147 -1.00 16.04 -1.88
N PHE A 148 -1.99 15.89 -1.00
CA PHE A 148 -3.11 14.97 -1.22
C PHE A 148 -4.22 15.72 -1.96
N PRO A 149 -4.62 15.29 -3.17
CA PRO A 149 -5.68 15.94 -3.93
C PRO A 149 -7.06 15.63 -3.34
N LEU A 150 -8.02 16.56 -3.55
CA LEU A 150 -9.41 16.37 -3.13
C LEU A 150 -10.01 15.06 -3.65
N ARG A 151 -9.67 14.66 -4.88
CA ARG A 151 -10.12 13.41 -5.50
C ARG A 151 -9.82 12.19 -4.62
N LEU A 152 -8.69 12.16 -3.91
CA LEU A 152 -8.34 11.08 -2.99
C LEU A 152 -9.36 10.98 -1.84
N PHE A 153 -9.69 12.10 -1.22
CA PHE A 153 -10.67 12.13 -0.11
C PHE A 153 -12.09 11.80 -0.59
N LEU A 154 -12.47 12.22 -1.79
CA LEU A 154 -13.76 11.84 -2.38
C LEU A 154 -13.86 10.32 -2.61
N LYS A 155 -12.78 9.68 -3.11
CA LYS A 155 -12.74 8.22 -3.27
C LYS A 155 -12.84 7.49 -1.92
N LEU A 156 -12.12 7.95 -0.90
CA LEU A 156 -12.22 7.39 0.46
C LEU A 156 -13.64 7.58 1.02
N GLY A 157 -14.23 8.76 0.88
CA GLY A 157 -15.60 9.03 1.32
C GLY A 157 -16.64 8.13 0.65
N ALA A 158 -16.56 7.98 -0.67
CA ALA A 158 -17.43 7.08 -1.42
C ALA A 158 -17.28 5.61 -0.98
N ALA A 159 -16.05 5.16 -0.74
CA ALA A 159 -15.78 3.81 -0.24
C ALA A 159 -16.36 3.60 1.17
N ARG A 160 -16.29 4.63 2.04
CA ARG A 160 -16.90 4.57 3.37
C ARG A 160 -18.41 4.46 3.32
N ILE A 161 -19.06 5.23 2.44
CA ILE A 161 -20.51 5.15 2.24
C ILE A 161 -20.88 3.76 1.72
N ALA A 162 -20.20 3.25 0.69
CA ALA A 162 -20.44 1.91 0.16
C ALA A 162 -20.29 0.82 1.23
N MET A 163 -19.31 0.94 2.13
CA MET A 163 -19.10 0.04 3.24
C MET A 163 -20.28 0.05 4.24
N LEU A 164 -20.84 1.23 4.53
CA LEU A 164 -21.96 1.39 5.44
C LEU A 164 -23.29 0.91 4.84
N THR A 165 -23.42 0.94 3.51
CA THR A 165 -24.63 0.52 2.78
C THR A 165 -24.59 -0.93 2.29
N GLY A 166 -23.52 -1.66 2.60
CA GLY A 166 -23.38 -3.08 2.25
C GLY A 166 -23.08 -3.36 0.76
N HIS A 167 -22.58 -2.35 0.03
CA HIS A 167 -22.22 -2.45 -1.41
C HIS A 167 -20.73 -2.70 -1.65
#